data_de0e3f3eec21189bf717b4fd54556e74
#
_entry.id   de0e3f3eec21189bf717b4fd54556e74
#
_cell.length_a   1.000
_cell.length_b   1.000
_cell.length_c   1.000
_cell.angle_alpha   90.00
_cell.angle_beta   90.00
_cell.angle_gamma   90.00
#
_symmetry.space_group_name_H-M   'P 1'
#
loop_
_entity.id
_entity.type
_entity.pdbx_description
1 polymer ?
#
loop_
_entity_poly.entity_id
_entity_poly.type
_entity_poly.pdbx_seq_one_letter_code
_entity_poly.pdbx_strand_id
1 'polypeptide(L)'
;MASSTTLRELSLLEEIERNPDITQASLAAQLGVAVGTVNWHIKRLVAKGYLKVKRLERKKLRYIITPEGLALRARLTIDYVQRSFDLYRKIRQHVKEHLREVREAGFEHVRIIGDGDVAEICYLTCLEQGISVVNEAGVPLLWVDGHKVRLEMEK
;
A
#
# COMPACT_ATOMS: atom_id res chain seq x y z
N MET A 1 10.69 4.41 1.91
CA MET A 1 9.25 4.42 2.25
C MET A 1 8.62 5.70 1.76
N ALA A 2 7.45 5.61 1.12
CA ALA A 2 6.61 6.77 0.96
C ALA A 2 6.20 7.25 2.36
N SER A 3 6.37 8.53 2.66
CA SER A 3 5.86 9.06 3.91
C SER A 3 4.33 8.90 3.92
N SER A 4 3.76 8.73 5.10
CA SER A 4 2.29 8.70 5.25
C SER A 4 1.64 9.97 4.68
N THR A 5 2.34 11.09 4.72
CA THR A 5 1.96 12.36 4.11
C THR A 5 1.81 12.23 2.59
N THR A 6 2.77 11.63 1.91
CA THR A 6 2.76 11.45 0.45
C THR A 6 1.59 10.56 -0.02
N LEU A 7 1.34 9.46 0.69
CA LEU A 7 0.20 8.58 0.38
C LEU A 7 -1.14 9.27 0.62
N ARG A 8 -1.25 10.07 1.67
CA ARG A 8 -2.47 10.87 1.93
C ARG A 8 -2.70 11.94 0.87
N GLU A 9 -1.65 12.62 0.43
CA GLU A 9 -1.75 13.61 -0.65
C GLU A 9 -2.21 12.96 -1.96
N LEU A 10 -1.68 11.79 -2.32
CA LEU A 10 -2.14 11.03 -3.48
C LEU A 10 -3.62 10.67 -3.37
N SER A 11 -4.03 10.09 -2.25
CA SER A 11 -5.43 9.72 -2.01
C SER A 11 -6.37 10.93 -2.04
N LEU A 12 -5.96 12.07 -1.48
CA LEU A 12 -6.73 13.31 -1.54
C LEU A 12 -6.92 13.79 -2.98
N LEU A 13 -5.88 13.81 -3.77
CA LEU A 13 -5.95 14.24 -5.18
C LEU A 13 -6.83 13.29 -6.00
N GLU A 14 -6.75 11.99 -5.77
CA GLU A 14 -7.61 11.00 -6.44
C GLU A 14 -9.09 11.18 -6.10
N GLU A 15 -9.42 11.38 -4.82
CA GLU A 15 -10.81 11.58 -4.38
C GLU A 15 -11.38 12.92 -4.86
N ILE A 16 -10.59 13.98 -4.85
CA ILE A 16 -10.99 15.30 -5.38
C ILE A 16 -11.22 15.22 -6.90
N GLU A 17 -10.38 14.51 -7.64
CA GLU A 17 -10.58 14.32 -9.08
C GLU A 17 -11.88 13.56 -9.37
N ARG A 18 -12.18 12.55 -8.57
CA ARG A 18 -13.41 11.77 -8.69
C ARG A 18 -14.65 12.58 -8.33
N ASN A 19 -14.56 13.41 -7.31
CA ASN A 19 -15.65 14.29 -6.84
C ASN A 19 -15.11 15.65 -6.36
N PRO A 20 -15.09 16.69 -7.23
CA PRO A 20 -14.60 18.02 -6.85
C PRO A 20 -15.41 18.71 -5.75
N ASP A 21 -16.63 18.30 -5.52
CA ASP A 21 -17.53 18.87 -4.50
C ASP A 21 -17.49 18.10 -3.16
N ILE A 22 -16.58 17.17 -3.02
CA ILE A 22 -16.42 16.38 -1.80
C ILE A 22 -16.12 17.27 -0.59
N THR A 23 -16.74 16.96 0.55
CA THR A 23 -16.49 17.68 1.80
C THR A 23 -15.22 17.20 2.49
N GLN A 24 -14.62 18.06 3.32
CA GLN A 24 -13.48 17.66 4.15
C GLN A 24 -13.84 16.54 5.13
N ALA A 25 -15.07 16.53 5.63
CA ALA A 25 -15.57 15.44 6.50
C ALA A 25 -15.62 14.10 5.75
N SER A 26 -16.10 14.08 4.51
CA SER A 26 -16.11 12.86 3.68
C SER A 26 -14.69 12.39 3.34
N LEU A 27 -13.79 13.30 2.99
CA LEU A 27 -12.37 12.99 2.77
C LEU A 27 -11.72 12.38 4.02
N ALA A 28 -11.98 12.95 5.18
CA ALA A 28 -11.47 12.46 6.45
C ALA A 28 -11.96 11.04 6.75
N ALA A 29 -13.25 10.78 6.51
CA ALA A 29 -13.84 9.45 6.69
C ALA A 29 -13.23 8.42 5.74
N GLN A 30 -13.06 8.75 4.47
CA GLN A 30 -12.47 7.84 3.48
C GLN A 30 -10.99 7.55 3.73
N LEU A 31 -10.25 8.55 4.21
CA LEU A 31 -8.81 8.42 4.51
C LEU A 31 -8.53 7.87 5.91
N GLY A 32 -9.54 7.73 6.74
CA GLY A 32 -9.37 7.29 8.14
C GLY A 32 -8.56 8.24 9.00
N VAL A 33 -8.67 9.55 8.77
CA VAL A 33 -7.95 10.60 9.49
C VAL A 33 -8.90 11.67 10.03
N ALA A 34 -8.40 12.53 10.92
CA ALA A 34 -9.17 13.65 11.43
C ALA A 34 -9.41 14.73 10.35
N VAL A 35 -10.53 15.46 10.45
CA VAL A 35 -10.86 16.56 9.52
C VAL A 35 -9.76 17.64 9.51
N GLY A 36 -9.18 17.94 10.68
CA GLY A 36 -8.06 18.88 10.79
C GLY A 36 -6.83 18.44 9.99
N THR A 37 -6.56 17.14 9.89
CA THR A 37 -5.48 16.58 9.07
C THR A 37 -5.76 16.81 7.58
N VAL A 38 -6.99 16.57 7.14
CA VAL A 38 -7.42 16.86 5.76
C VAL A 38 -7.26 18.35 5.44
N ASN A 39 -7.75 19.21 6.32
CA ASN A 39 -7.64 20.66 6.15
C ASN A 39 -6.18 21.12 6.04
N TRP A 40 -5.29 20.57 6.85
CA TRP A 40 -3.86 20.86 6.79
C TRP A 40 -3.25 20.46 5.43
N HIS A 41 -3.55 19.26 4.93
CA HIS A 41 -3.08 18.81 3.62
C HIS A 41 -3.63 19.69 2.48
N ILE A 42 -4.92 20.03 2.52
CA ILE A 42 -5.55 20.90 1.51
C ILE A 42 -4.89 22.27 1.49
N LYS A 43 -4.70 22.90 2.65
CA LYS A 43 -4.01 24.19 2.75
C LYS A 43 -2.59 24.14 2.17
N ARG A 44 -1.88 23.07 2.45
CA ARG A 44 -0.53 22.85 1.92
C ARG A 44 -0.53 22.68 0.40
N LEU A 45 -1.44 21.91 -0.16
CA LEU A 45 -1.57 21.71 -1.59
C LEU A 45 -1.99 23.00 -2.30
N VAL A 46 -2.86 23.79 -1.71
CA VAL A 46 -3.25 25.12 -2.22
C VAL A 46 -2.06 26.08 -2.19
N ALA A 47 -1.33 26.15 -1.10
CA ALA A 47 -0.16 27.02 -0.96
C ALA A 47 0.94 26.69 -1.99
N LYS A 48 1.09 25.42 -2.36
CA LYS A 48 2.05 24.96 -3.38
C LYS A 48 1.55 25.06 -4.82
N GLY A 49 0.30 25.52 -5.03
CA GLY A 49 -0.27 25.70 -6.35
C GLY A 49 -0.80 24.41 -7.01
N TYR A 50 -0.99 23.33 -6.27
CA TYR A 50 -1.53 22.06 -6.76
C TYR A 50 -3.06 22.00 -6.74
N LEU A 51 -3.68 22.75 -5.86
CA LEU A 51 -5.13 22.89 -5.74
C LEU A 51 -5.55 24.35 -5.75
N LYS A 52 -6.75 24.61 -6.28
CA LYS A 52 -7.51 25.85 -6.10
C LYS A 52 -8.81 25.52 -5.41
N VAL A 53 -9.26 26.42 -4.55
CA VAL A 53 -10.56 26.31 -3.86
C VAL A 53 -11.47 27.40 -4.39
N LYS A 54 -12.63 27.00 -4.91
CA LYS A 54 -13.69 27.91 -5.34
C LYS A 54 -14.84 27.84 -4.34
N ARG A 55 -15.25 29.00 -3.83
CA ARG A 55 -16.48 29.09 -3.03
C ARG A 55 -17.69 29.12 -3.97
N LEU A 56 -18.60 28.21 -3.72
CA LEU A 56 -19.93 28.17 -4.31
C LEU A 56 -20.92 28.79 -3.32
N GLU A 57 -22.14 29.00 -3.76
CA GLU A 57 -23.22 29.50 -2.89
C GLU A 57 -23.40 28.65 -1.64
N ARG A 58 -23.83 29.23 -0.52
CA ARG A 58 -24.18 28.59 0.75
C ARG A 58 -23.03 27.78 1.39
N LYS A 59 -21.81 28.33 1.45
CA LYS A 59 -20.64 27.73 2.10
C LYS A 59 -20.14 26.42 1.47
N LYS A 60 -20.56 26.08 0.27
CA LYS A 60 -20.00 24.95 -0.48
C LYS A 60 -18.66 25.34 -1.08
N LEU A 61 -17.70 24.44 -0.96
CA LEU A 61 -16.38 24.56 -1.58
C LEU A 61 -16.26 23.55 -2.74
N ARG A 62 -15.67 24.01 -3.82
CA ARG A 62 -15.24 23.14 -4.92
C ARG A 62 -13.75 23.17 -5.02
N TYR A 63 -13.13 22.02 -5.09
CA TYR A 63 -11.71 21.86 -5.27
C TYR A 63 -11.41 21.67 -6.76
N ILE A 64 -10.40 22.39 -7.26
CA ILE A 64 -9.94 22.29 -8.63
C ILE A 64 -8.49 21.90 -8.61
N ILE A 65 -8.15 20.78 -9.25
CA ILE A 65 -6.77 20.36 -9.43
C ILE A 65 -6.15 21.16 -10.56
N THR A 66 -5.06 21.86 -10.27
CA THR A 66 -4.31 22.61 -11.28
C THR A 66 -3.54 21.67 -12.21
N PRO A 67 -3.05 22.14 -13.39
CA PRO A 67 -2.15 21.33 -14.21
C PRO A 67 -0.93 20.80 -13.45
N GLU A 68 -0.36 21.61 -12.58
CA GLU A 68 0.74 21.21 -11.69
C GLU A 68 0.30 20.14 -10.67
N GLY A 69 -0.94 20.24 -10.19
CA GLY A 69 -1.55 19.21 -9.32
C GLY A 69 -1.76 17.88 -10.03
N LEU A 70 -2.18 17.90 -11.29
CA LEU A 70 -2.30 16.69 -12.12
C LEU A 70 -0.93 16.04 -12.35
N ALA A 71 0.10 16.84 -12.62
CA ALA A 71 1.47 16.35 -12.77
C ALA A 71 2.00 15.74 -11.46
N LEU A 72 1.71 16.37 -10.31
CA LEU A 72 2.03 15.81 -9.00
C LEU A 72 1.35 14.46 -8.78
N ARG A 73 0.05 14.38 -9.04
CA ARG A 73 -0.70 13.12 -8.90
C ARG A 73 -0.09 12.00 -9.75
N ALA A 74 0.23 12.27 -11.00
CA ALA A 74 0.85 11.29 -11.90
C ALA A 74 2.20 10.82 -11.34
N ARG A 75 3.05 11.73 -10.88
CA ARG A 75 4.35 11.39 -10.27
C ARG A 75 4.19 10.55 -9.01
N LEU A 76 3.27 10.92 -8.11
CA LEU A 76 3.01 10.16 -6.88
C LEU A 76 2.48 8.76 -7.19
N THR A 77 1.64 8.61 -8.20
CA THR A 77 1.13 7.30 -8.66
C THR A 77 2.27 6.43 -9.18
N ILE A 78 3.14 6.96 -10.02
CA ILE A 78 4.31 6.24 -10.55
C ILE A 78 5.23 5.79 -9.40
N ASP A 79 5.54 6.69 -8.48
CA ASP A 79 6.37 6.37 -7.32
C ASP A 79 5.76 5.27 -6.45
N TYR A 80 4.46 5.30 -6.23
CA TYR A 80 3.74 4.27 -5.50
C TYR A 80 3.84 2.90 -6.19
N VAL A 81 3.61 2.85 -7.50
CA VAL A 81 3.70 1.61 -8.30
C VAL A 81 5.13 1.05 -8.27
N GLN A 82 6.13 1.89 -8.46
CA GLN A 82 7.54 1.46 -8.42
C GLN A 82 7.93 0.88 -7.06
N ARG A 83 7.53 1.52 -5.97
CA ARG A 83 7.78 1.02 -4.61
C ARG A 83 7.07 -0.30 -4.34
N SER A 84 5.85 -0.45 -4.85
CA SER A 84 5.10 -1.71 -4.74
C SER A 84 5.81 -2.85 -5.47
N PHE A 85 6.36 -2.59 -6.66
CA PHE A 85 7.17 -3.57 -7.39
C PHE A 85 8.49 -3.90 -6.69
N ASP A 86 9.16 -2.91 -6.12
CA ASP A 86 10.40 -3.14 -5.38
C ASP A 86 10.16 -3.98 -4.13
N LEU A 87 9.07 -3.71 -3.40
CA LEU A 87 8.65 -4.54 -2.26
C LEU A 87 8.36 -5.98 -2.71
N TYR A 88 7.59 -6.14 -3.78
CA TYR A 88 7.26 -7.45 -4.34
C TYR A 88 8.53 -8.26 -4.67
N ARG A 89 9.47 -7.66 -5.41
CA ARG A 89 10.75 -8.31 -5.76
C ARG A 89 11.55 -8.70 -4.53
N LYS A 90 11.63 -7.82 -3.54
CA LYS A 90 12.37 -8.05 -2.30
C LYS A 90 11.79 -9.20 -1.48
N ILE A 91 10.48 -9.20 -1.26
CA ILE A 91 9.79 -10.28 -0.54
C ILE A 91 9.92 -11.59 -1.30
N ARG A 92 9.67 -11.58 -2.62
CA ARG A 92 9.80 -12.76 -3.47
C ARG A 92 11.19 -13.38 -3.38
N GLN A 93 12.24 -12.56 -3.43
CA GLN A 93 13.63 -13.05 -3.30
C GLN A 93 13.88 -13.70 -1.95
N HIS A 94 13.45 -13.09 -0.86
CA HIS A 94 13.58 -13.66 0.48
C HIS A 94 12.82 -14.98 0.62
N VAL A 95 11.60 -15.05 0.12
CA VAL A 95 10.81 -16.30 0.15
C VAL A 95 11.48 -17.39 -0.66
N LYS A 96 12.04 -17.08 -1.83
CA LYS A 96 12.79 -18.04 -2.65
C LYS A 96 14.00 -18.62 -1.90
N GLU A 97 14.71 -17.80 -1.14
CA GLU A 97 15.83 -18.25 -0.30
C GLU A 97 15.34 -19.20 0.78
N HIS A 98 14.27 -18.87 1.50
CA HIS A 98 13.65 -19.74 2.49
C HIS A 98 13.13 -21.04 1.88
N LEU A 99 12.50 -21.00 0.72
CA LEU A 99 11.99 -22.21 0.04
C LEU A 99 13.13 -23.14 -0.42
N ARG A 100 14.29 -22.60 -0.72
CA ARG A 100 15.48 -23.42 -0.98
C ARG A 100 15.88 -24.18 0.27
N GLU A 101 15.93 -23.53 1.43
CA GLU A 101 16.19 -24.19 2.73
C GLU A 101 15.15 -25.28 3.03
N VAL A 102 13.88 -25.02 2.75
CA VAL A 102 12.77 -25.98 2.91
C VAL A 102 13.03 -27.24 2.07
N ARG A 103 13.40 -27.07 0.80
CA ARG A 103 13.73 -28.21 -0.09
C ARG A 103 14.96 -28.95 0.32
N GLU A 104 16.01 -28.28 0.74
CA GLU A 104 17.24 -28.91 1.25
C GLU A 104 16.98 -29.76 2.49
N ALA A 105 15.98 -29.38 3.30
CA ALA A 105 15.51 -30.13 4.44
C ALA A 105 14.54 -31.28 4.07
N GLY A 106 14.20 -31.47 2.80
CA GLY A 106 13.35 -32.53 2.29
C GLY A 106 11.85 -32.28 2.34
N PHE A 107 11.42 -31.03 2.50
CA PHE A 107 9.99 -30.66 2.51
C PHE A 107 9.53 -30.16 1.15
N GLU A 108 8.30 -30.47 0.81
CA GLU A 108 7.60 -29.95 -0.38
C GLU A 108 6.36 -29.09 -0.02
N HIS A 109 6.13 -28.90 1.27
CA HIS A 109 4.99 -28.20 1.82
C HIS A 109 5.45 -27.19 2.86
N VAL A 110 4.74 -26.07 2.93
CA VAL A 110 4.93 -25.05 3.98
C VAL A 110 3.57 -24.57 4.46
N ARG A 111 3.56 -23.94 5.61
CA ARG A 111 2.40 -23.23 6.14
C ARG A 111 2.74 -21.75 6.26
N ILE A 112 1.86 -20.87 5.80
CA ILE A 112 2.02 -19.42 5.93
C ILE A 112 1.21 -18.95 7.14
N ILE A 113 1.88 -18.22 8.03
CA ILE A 113 1.26 -17.59 9.21
C ILE A 113 1.32 -16.09 9.05
N GLY A 114 0.15 -15.47 8.96
CA GLY A 114 -0.06 -14.03 8.72
C GLY A 114 -1.01 -13.78 7.56
N ASP A 115 -1.29 -12.52 7.32
CA ASP A 115 -2.21 -12.07 6.29
C ASP A 115 -1.68 -10.82 5.57
N GLY A 116 -2.47 -10.29 4.62
CA GLY A 116 -2.17 -9.10 3.85
C GLY A 116 -1.27 -9.36 2.63
N ASP A 117 -0.82 -8.26 2.02
CA ASP A 117 -0.11 -8.28 0.73
C ASP A 117 1.16 -9.13 0.77
N VAL A 118 1.92 -9.07 1.86
CA VAL A 118 3.16 -9.85 2.00
C VAL A 118 2.86 -11.35 2.07
N ALA A 119 1.80 -11.76 2.77
CA ALA A 119 1.37 -13.16 2.82
C ALA A 119 0.92 -13.65 1.43
N GLU A 120 0.24 -12.81 0.65
CA GLU A 120 -0.13 -13.13 -0.73
C GLU A 120 1.10 -13.31 -1.62
N ILE A 121 2.12 -12.44 -1.49
CA ILE A 121 3.39 -12.58 -2.20
C ILE A 121 4.07 -13.92 -1.83
N CYS A 122 4.07 -14.27 -0.55
CA CYS A 122 4.60 -15.58 -0.09
C CYS A 122 3.86 -16.73 -0.75
N TYR A 123 2.54 -16.70 -0.75
CA TYR A 123 1.71 -17.71 -1.37
C TYR A 123 1.99 -17.88 -2.86
N LEU A 124 1.99 -16.76 -3.61
CA LEU A 124 2.28 -16.77 -5.04
C LEU A 124 3.71 -17.28 -5.35
N THR A 125 4.67 -16.91 -4.52
CA THR A 125 6.05 -17.37 -4.68
C THR A 125 6.17 -18.88 -4.39
N CYS A 126 5.46 -19.40 -3.40
CA CYS A 126 5.38 -20.84 -3.15
C CYS A 126 4.82 -21.58 -4.36
N LEU A 127 3.72 -21.11 -4.93
CA LEU A 127 3.12 -21.70 -6.14
C LEU A 127 4.10 -21.67 -7.32
N GLU A 128 4.76 -20.54 -7.54
CA GLU A 128 5.78 -20.39 -8.60
C GLU A 128 6.92 -21.38 -8.45
N GLN A 129 7.36 -21.62 -7.21
CA GLN A 129 8.46 -22.54 -6.91
C GLN A 129 8.02 -24.00 -6.78
N GLY A 130 6.73 -24.30 -6.95
CA GLY A 130 6.20 -25.67 -6.84
C GLY A 130 6.17 -26.21 -5.41
N ILE A 131 6.09 -25.34 -4.42
CA ILE A 131 5.89 -25.69 -3.01
C ILE A 131 4.41 -25.52 -2.68
N SER A 132 3.79 -26.53 -2.10
CA SER A 132 2.39 -26.47 -1.70
C SER A 132 2.22 -25.75 -0.37
N VAL A 133 1.21 -24.88 -0.29
CA VAL A 133 0.82 -24.24 0.97
C VAL A 133 -0.31 -25.02 1.61
N VAL A 134 -0.08 -25.50 2.83
CA VAL A 134 -1.01 -26.35 3.57
C VAL A 134 -1.28 -25.80 4.96
N ASN A 135 -2.34 -26.27 5.62
CA ASN A 135 -2.67 -25.93 7.01
C ASN A 135 -2.38 -27.05 8.01
N GLU A 136 -1.53 -27.99 7.62
CA GLU A 136 -1.17 -29.14 8.43
C GLU A 136 -0.03 -28.80 9.41
N ALA A 137 0.05 -29.53 10.51
CA ALA A 137 1.18 -29.46 11.43
C ALA A 137 2.35 -30.31 10.89
N GLY A 138 3.57 -30.06 11.40
CA GLY A 138 4.75 -30.82 11.01
C GLY A 138 5.40 -30.39 9.70
N VAL A 139 5.05 -29.20 9.20
CA VAL A 139 5.68 -28.57 8.03
C VAL A 139 6.35 -27.26 8.41
N PRO A 140 7.39 -26.83 7.67
CA PRO A 140 8.02 -25.54 7.93
C PRO A 140 7.02 -24.38 7.85
N LEU A 141 7.22 -23.37 8.70
CA LEU A 141 6.37 -22.20 8.82
C LEU A 141 7.05 -20.98 8.20
N LEU A 142 6.32 -20.27 7.35
CA LEU A 142 6.66 -18.93 6.88
C LEU A 142 5.86 -17.93 7.68
N TRP A 143 6.51 -17.24 8.59
CA TRP A 143 5.90 -16.19 9.41
C TRP A 143 5.97 -14.84 8.73
N VAL A 144 4.83 -14.21 8.55
CA VAL A 144 4.72 -12.86 8.02
C VAL A 144 4.54 -11.87 9.18
N ASP A 145 5.47 -10.95 9.32
CA ASP A 145 5.44 -9.89 10.32
C ASP A 145 5.72 -8.54 9.62
N GLY A 146 4.66 -7.81 9.29
CA GLY A 146 4.74 -6.60 8.48
C GLY A 146 5.35 -6.89 7.11
N HIS A 147 6.50 -6.31 6.83
CA HIS A 147 7.26 -6.53 5.57
C HIS A 147 8.35 -7.60 5.70
N LYS A 148 8.39 -8.32 6.82
CA LYS A 148 9.39 -9.35 7.06
C LYS A 148 8.77 -10.74 6.96
N VAL A 149 9.53 -11.66 6.39
CA VAL A 149 9.19 -13.07 6.33
C VAL A 149 10.29 -13.85 7.03
N ARG A 150 9.91 -14.70 7.96
CA ARG A 150 10.83 -15.60 8.70
C ARG A 150 10.46 -17.04 8.45
N LEU A 151 11.48 -17.87 8.28
CA LEU A 151 11.32 -19.31 8.20
C LEU A 151 11.52 -19.92 9.59
N GLU A 152 10.61 -20.77 10.01
CA GLU A 152 10.73 -21.62 11.20
C GLU A 152 10.59 -23.08 10.78
N MET A 153 11.63 -23.84 11.05
CA MET A 153 11.62 -25.29 10.80
C MET A 153 11.06 -25.98 12.03
N GLU A 154 9.90 -26.60 11.90
CA GLU A 154 9.35 -27.47 12.97
C GLU A 154 10.30 -28.65 13.18
N LYS A 155 10.71 -28.86 14.42
CA LYS A 155 11.60 -29.97 14.82
C LYS A 155 10.80 -31.24 14.99
#